data_e1d9fe10a87bc97319dd86bd420725da
#
_entry.id   e1d9fe10a87bc97319dd86bd420725da
#
_cell.length_a   1.000
_cell.length_b   1.000
_cell.length_c   1.000
_cell.angle_alpha   90.00
_cell.angle_beta   90.00
_cell.angle_gamma   90.00
#
_symmetry.space_group_name_H-M   'P 1'
#
loop_
_entity.id
_entity.type
_entity.pdbx_description
1 polymer ?
#
loop_
_entity_poly.entity_id
_entity_poly.type
_entity_poly.pdbx_seq_one_letter_code
_entity_poly.pdbx_strand_id
1 'polypeptide(L)'
;MNGEHAATRSLATYAFAGIVLGIVGILVVPLPPFVLDVLLAINMLGAGIVLLLSITLADPLEFAAFAPALLIATLFRLALDVSATRLILVHGNLEGGVGSIIPAFGALVVGGNLVVGLIVFAILITIQFIVIASGSQRVAEVAARFTLDAMPGKQMAIDAEVHAGLLDAEGARRKRALVQREADFYGAMDGAGKFVKGDAIAALVIVALNLVGGVVVGVAYDGLGPLDALNTFAILSIGNALVTTLPAFLLSTSMGLMVTRVAGDGSLGADLAAQVFARPGVLRAAA
;
A
#
# COMPACT_ATOMS: atom_id res chain seq x y z
N MET A 1 7.62 18.34 -32.92
CA MET A 1 7.26 18.26 -31.50
C MET A 1 5.99 17.43 -31.20
N ASN A 2 4.93 17.46 -32.03
CA ASN A 2 3.70 16.67 -31.74
C ASN A 2 3.85 15.15 -31.93
N GLY A 3 4.73 14.67 -32.80
CA GLY A 3 4.91 13.24 -33.08
C GLY A 3 5.67 12.48 -31.97
N GLU A 4 6.68 13.10 -31.35
CA GLU A 4 7.45 12.49 -30.26
C GLU A 4 6.63 12.35 -28.96
N HIS A 5 5.78 13.34 -28.66
CA HIS A 5 4.86 13.24 -27.53
C HIS A 5 3.77 12.20 -27.70
N ALA A 6 3.32 11.93 -28.95
CA ALA A 6 2.35 10.88 -29.23
C ALA A 6 3.00 9.49 -29.12
N ALA A 7 4.22 9.32 -29.60
CA ALA A 7 4.97 8.07 -29.51
C ALA A 7 5.34 7.71 -28.06
N THR A 8 5.80 8.67 -27.25
CA THR A 8 6.08 8.46 -25.82
C THR A 8 4.84 8.12 -25.01
N ARG A 9 3.69 8.74 -25.31
CA ARG A 9 2.40 8.39 -24.66
C ARG A 9 1.93 6.98 -25.02
N SER A 10 2.07 6.56 -26.29
CA SER A 10 1.72 5.20 -26.69
C SER A 10 2.63 4.16 -26.04
N LEU A 11 3.94 4.40 -25.98
CA LEU A 11 4.90 3.52 -25.35
C LEU A 11 4.60 3.35 -23.84
N ALA A 12 4.31 4.44 -23.12
CA ALA A 12 3.94 4.41 -21.70
C ALA A 12 2.65 3.60 -21.47
N THR A 13 1.66 3.72 -22.36
CA THR A 13 0.39 2.96 -22.29
C THR A 13 0.63 1.47 -22.47
N TYR A 14 1.45 1.06 -23.47
CA TYR A 14 1.78 -0.35 -23.68
C TYR A 14 2.65 -0.92 -22.56
N ALA A 15 3.60 -0.15 -22.03
CA ALA A 15 4.41 -0.55 -20.89
C ALA A 15 3.53 -0.79 -19.65
N PHE A 16 2.59 0.10 -19.38
CA PHE A 16 1.63 -0.04 -18.29
C PHE A 16 0.75 -1.29 -18.44
N ALA A 17 0.19 -1.52 -19.64
CA ALA A 17 -0.55 -2.74 -19.92
C ALA A 17 0.30 -4.00 -19.74
N GLY A 18 1.58 -3.97 -20.16
CA GLY A 18 2.53 -5.04 -19.95
C GLY A 18 2.81 -5.32 -18.48
N ILE A 19 2.92 -4.28 -17.63
CA ILE A 19 3.08 -4.44 -16.19
C ILE A 19 1.86 -5.15 -15.59
N VAL A 20 0.65 -4.71 -15.90
CA VAL A 20 -0.58 -5.32 -15.37
C VAL A 20 -0.71 -6.79 -15.81
N LEU A 21 -0.44 -7.08 -17.09
CA LEU A 21 -0.43 -8.46 -17.60
C LEU A 21 0.68 -9.30 -16.95
N GLY A 22 1.85 -8.72 -16.70
CA GLY A 22 2.94 -9.36 -15.96
C GLY A 22 2.55 -9.73 -14.54
N ILE A 23 1.86 -8.84 -13.82
CA ILE A 23 1.34 -9.11 -12.48
C ILE A 23 0.34 -10.28 -12.49
N VAL A 24 -0.57 -10.31 -13.45
CA VAL A 24 -1.50 -11.44 -13.63
C VAL A 24 -0.74 -12.72 -13.99
N GLY A 25 0.32 -12.62 -14.80
CA GLY A 25 1.19 -13.75 -15.13
C GLY A 25 1.86 -14.36 -13.90
N ILE A 26 2.32 -13.53 -12.96
CA ILE A 26 2.96 -13.98 -11.71
C ILE A 26 2.00 -14.82 -10.84
N LEU A 27 0.70 -14.56 -10.87
CA LEU A 27 -0.30 -15.35 -10.15
C LEU A 27 -0.38 -16.81 -10.66
N VAL A 28 -0.09 -17.02 -11.94
CA VAL A 28 -0.25 -18.34 -12.59
C VAL A 28 1.09 -19.07 -12.74
N VAL A 29 2.13 -18.33 -13.14
CA VAL A 29 3.45 -18.92 -13.45
C VAL A 29 4.30 -19.01 -12.18
N PRO A 30 4.87 -20.19 -11.85
CA PRO A 30 5.78 -20.32 -10.72
C PRO A 30 7.05 -19.51 -10.96
N LEU A 31 7.42 -18.67 -10.00
CA LEU A 31 8.65 -17.88 -10.07
C LEU A 31 9.82 -18.67 -9.51
N PRO A 32 11.03 -18.54 -10.09
CA PRO A 32 12.24 -18.99 -9.43
C PRO A 32 12.50 -18.19 -8.12
N PRO A 33 13.09 -18.82 -7.08
CA PRO A 33 13.32 -18.14 -5.78
C PRO A 33 14.06 -16.81 -5.90
N PHE A 34 15.11 -16.73 -6.72
CA PHE A 34 15.85 -15.49 -6.94
C PHE A 34 15.02 -14.37 -7.55
N VAL A 35 14.14 -14.71 -8.51
CA VAL A 35 13.23 -13.70 -9.12
C VAL A 35 12.22 -13.20 -8.09
N LEU A 36 11.70 -14.08 -7.24
CA LEU A 36 10.83 -13.70 -6.15
C LEU A 36 11.52 -12.71 -5.19
N ASP A 37 12.77 -12.98 -4.78
CA ASP A 37 13.55 -12.08 -3.92
C ASP A 37 13.68 -10.68 -4.55
N VAL A 38 14.06 -10.60 -5.82
CA VAL A 38 14.19 -9.33 -6.54
C VAL A 38 12.87 -8.57 -6.59
N LEU A 39 11.76 -9.26 -6.89
CA LEU A 39 10.43 -8.64 -6.98
C LEU A 39 9.92 -8.20 -5.60
N LEU A 40 10.20 -8.93 -4.52
CA LEU A 40 9.91 -8.51 -3.15
C LEU A 40 10.68 -7.24 -2.78
N ALA A 41 11.96 -7.14 -3.16
CA ALA A 41 12.75 -5.93 -2.95
C ALA A 41 12.18 -4.73 -3.74
N ILE A 42 11.79 -4.94 -5.01
CA ILE A 42 11.14 -3.91 -5.83
C ILE A 42 9.82 -3.46 -5.21
N ASN A 43 9.02 -4.37 -4.69
CA ASN A 43 7.77 -4.05 -4.01
C ASN A 43 8.00 -3.16 -2.78
N MET A 44 9.02 -3.48 -1.97
CA MET A 44 9.40 -2.70 -0.79
C MET A 44 9.87 -1.29 -1.18
N LEU A 45 10.75 -1.19 -2.18
CA LEU A 45 11.23 0.10 -2.70
C LEU A 45 10.10 0.93 -3.29
N GLY A 46 9.21 0.32 -4.07
CA GLY A 46 8.05 0.99 -4.66
C GLY A 46 7.12 1.59 -3.61
N ALA A 47 6.81 0.84 -2.56
CA ALA A 47 6.01 1.34 -1.44
C ALA A 47 6.71 2.49 -0.70
N GLY A 48 8.02 2.41 -0.51
CA GLY A 48 8.83 3.49 0.06
C GLY A 48 8.80 4.76 -0.79
N ILE A 49 8.92 4.64 -2.12
CA ILE A 49 8.82 5.77 -3.05
C ILE A 49 7.44 6.42 -2.97
N VAL A 50 6.36 5.65 -2.94
CA VAL A 50 4.99 6.16 -2.80
C VAL A 50 4.81 6.91 -1.49
N LEU A 51 5.37 6.41 -0.38
CA LEU A 51 5.34 7.11 0.91
C LEU A 51 6.11 8.44 0.84
N LEU A 52 7.32 8.44 0.30
CA LEU A 52 8.13 9.65 0.18
C LEU A 52 7.43 10.69 -0.70
N LEU A 53 6.83 10.27 -1.81
CA LEU A 53 6.03 11.17 -2.66
C LEU A 53 4.87 11.77 -1.87
N SER A 54 4.12 10.97 -1.11
CA SER A 54 2.97 11.48 -0.34
C SER A 54 3.35 12.49 0.74
N ILE A 55 4.59 12.45 1.24
CA ILE A 55 5.12 13.41 2.22
C ILE A 55 5.63 14.69 1.55
N THR A 56 6.18 14.58 0.34
CA THR A 56 6.86 15.70 -0.33
C THR A 56 5.94 16.60 -1.15
N LEU A 57 4.84 16.09 -1.66
CA LEU A 57 3.88 16.86 -2.46
C LEU A 57 3.26 18.01 -1.64
N ALA A 58 2.96 19.12 -2.28
CA ALA A 58 2.29 20.26 -1.67
C ALA A 58 0.76 20.11 -1.67
N ASP A 59 0.18 19.64 -2.76
CA ASP A 59 -1.26 19.39 -2.92
C ASP A 59 -1.50 17.90 -3.24
N PRO A 60 -2.41 17.22 -2.52
CA PRO A 60 -2.80 15.84 -2.87
C PRO A 60 -3.25 15.66 -4.32
N LEU A 61 -3.85 16.67 -4.93
CA LEU A 61 -4.34 16.63 -6.31
C LEU A 61 -3.21 16.63 -7.37
N GLU A 62 -1.96 16.96 -6.99
CA GLU A 62 -0.80 16.83 -7.87
C GLU A 62 -0.52 15.37 -8.22
N PHE A 63 -0.88 14.43 -7.34
CA PHE A 63 -0.74 12.99 -7.60
C PHE A 63 -2.09 12.34 -7.91
N ALA A 64 -2.77 12.79 -8.95
CA ALA A 64 -4.06 12.24 -9.38
C ALA A 64 -4.01 10.71 -9.67
N ALA A 65 -2.85 10.17 -10.03
CA ALA A 65 -2.64 8.74 -10.27
C ALA A 65 -2.44 7.92 -8.98
N PHE A 66 -2.54 8.52 -7.79
CA PHE A 66 -2.25 7.84 -6.52
C PHE A 66 -3.18 6.64 -6.26
N ALA A 67 -4.49 6.80 -6.44
CA ALA A 67 -5.43 5.70 -6.24
C ALA A 67 -5.20 4.51 -7.21
N PRO A 68 -5.03 4.71 -8.54
CA PRO A 68 -4.58 3.63 -9.43
C PRO A 68 -3.23 3.02 -9.04
N ALA A 69 -2.26 3.82 -8.60
CA ALA A 69 -0.96 3.32 -8.15
C ALA A 69 -1.09 2.39 -6.93
N LEU A 70 -1.94 2.76 -5.96
CA LEU A 70 -2.27 1.88 -4.83
C LEU A 70 -2.87 0.55 -5.27
N LEU A 71 -3.82 0.56 -6.21
CA LEU A 71 -4.43 -0.66 -6.74
C LEU A 71 -3.40 -1.59 -7.39
N ILE A 72 -2.50 -1.04 -8.22
CA ILE A 72 -1.47 -1.82 -8.90
C ILE A 72 -0.45 -2.36 -7.91
N ALA A 73 0.03 -1.55 -6.96
CA ALA A 73 0.96 -1.97 -5.93
C ALA A 73 0.36 -3.10 -5.07
N THR A 74 -0.93 -3.01 -4.74
CA THR A 74 -1.66 -4.02 -3.98
C THR A 74 -1.82 -5.32 -4.77
N LEU A 75 -2.19 -5.24 -6.06
CA LEU A 75 -2.27 -6.41 -6.94
C LEU A 75 -0.90 -7.08 -7.11
N PHE A 76 0.16 -6.30 -7.28
CA PHE A 76 1.52 -6.80 -7.39
C PHE A 76 1.93 -7.56 -6.12
N ARG A 77 1.66 -6.99 -4.95
CA ARG A 77 1.91 -7.63 -3.66
C ARG A 77 1.15 -8.94 -3.52
N LEU A 78 -0.15 -8.96 -3.84
CA LEU A 78 -0.95 -10.20 -3.82
C LEU A 78 -0.38 -11.27 -4.74
N ALA A 79 0.09 -10.88 -5.94
CA ALA A 79 0.71 -11.83 -6.86
C ALA A 79 2.00 -12.42 -6.28
N LEU A 80 2.82 -11.61 -5.62
CA LEU A 80 4.03 -12.08 -4.93
C LEU A 80 3.69 -12.99 -3.75
N ASP A 81 2.65 -12.68 -2.98
CA ASP A 81 2.19 -13.50 -1.85
C ASP A 81 1.75 -14.90 -2.30
N VAL A 82 0.98 -14.98 -3.39
CA VAL A 82 0.57 -16.27 -3.99
C VAL A 82 1.78 -17.05 -4.50
N SER A 83 2.72 -16.38 -5.18
CA SER A 83 3.95 -17.02 -5.68
C SER A 83 4.84 -17.50 -4.54
N ALA A 84 5.02 -16.70 -3.48
CA ALA A 84 5.75 -17.08 -2.28
C ALA A 84 5.10 -18.27 -1.56
N THR A 85 3.78 -18.26 -1.42
CA THR A 85 3.00 -19.37 -0.85
C THR A 85 3.28 -20.68 -1.58
N ARG A 86 3.27 -20.65 -2.92
CA ARG A 86 3.59 -21.83 -3.72
C ARG A 86 5.00 -22.35 -3.44
N LEU A 87 6.00 -21.47 -3.39
CA LEU A 87 7.38 -21.87 -3.08
C LEU A 87 7.52 -22.42 -1.66
N ILE A 88 6.85 -21.80 -0.68
CA ILE A 88 6.86 -22.27 0.71
C ILE A 88 6.28 -23.68 0.80
N LEU A 89 5.14 -23.95 0.17
CA LEU A 89 4.48 -25.24 0.26
C LEU A 89 5.18 -26.34 -0.54
N VAL A 90 5.89 -26.02 -1.63
CA VAL A 90 6.52 -27.01 -2.50
C VAL A 90 8.00 -27.22 -2.18
N HIS A 91 8.71 -26.17 -1.73
CA HIS A 91 10.18 -26.21 -1.56
C HIS A 91 10.62 -25.68 -0.18
N GLY A 92 9.70 -25.45 0.76
CA GLY A 92 10.01 -24.85 2.06
C GLY A 92 10.97 -25.67 2.93
N ASN A 93 11.03 -26.99 2.72
CA ASN A 93 11.96 -27.90 3.39
C ASN A 93 13.36 -27.92 2.76
N LEU A 94 13.55 -27.31 1.58
CA LEU A 94 14.82 -27.30 0.85
C LEU A 94 15.60 -26.03 1.16
N GLU A 95 16.92 -26.17 1.36
CA GLU A 95 17.80 -25.03 1.54
C GLU A 95 17.81 -24.14 0.28
N GLY A 96 17.50 -22.84 0.45
CA GLY A 96 17.36 -21.92 -0.68
C GLY A 96 16.09 -22.07 -1.52
N GLY A 97 15.19 -23.01 -1.19
CA GLY A 97 13.98 -23.29 -1.97
C GLY A 97 12.97 -22.14 -2.04
N VAL A 98 13.01 -21.22 -1.06
CA VAL A 98 12.10 -20.06 -0.95
C VAL A 98 12.85 -18.73 -1.16
N GLY A 99 14.11 -18.77 -1.61
CA GLY A 99 14.97 -17.59 -1.69
C GLY A 99 15.63 -17.27 -0.35
N SER A 100 16.12 -16.05 -0.21
CA SER A 100 16.90 -15.61 0.96
C SER A 100 16.14 -14.60 1.84
N ILE A 101 15.27 -13.78 1.25
CA ILE A 101 14.59 -12.69 1.95
C ILE A 101 13.56 -13.23 2.95
N ILE A 102 12.71 -14.17 2.53
CA ILE A 102 11.65 -14.73 3.38
C ILE A 102 12.22 -15.41 4.64
N PRO A 103 13.20 -16.35 4.53
CA PRO A 103 13.79 -16.95 5.72
C PRO A 103 14.50 -15.94 6.62
N ALA A 104 15.19 -14.94 6.04
CA ALA A 104 15.90 -13.92 6.80
C ALA A 104 14.94 -13.08 7.67
N PHE A 105 13.80 -12.63 7.10
CA PHE A 105 12.78 -11.90 7.84
C PHE A 105 12.10 -12.77 8.91
N GLY A 106 11.83 -14.03 8.61
CA GLY A 106 11.29 -14.98 9.57
C GLY A 106 12.23 -15.18 10.77
N ALA A 107 13.51 -15.44 10.50
CA ALA A 107 14.53 -15.61 11.53
C ALA A 107 14.71 -14.34 12.40
N LEU A 108 14.63 -13.15 11.79
CA LEU A 108 14.75 -11.88 12.51
C LEU A 108 13.68 -11.72 13.60
N VAL A 109 12.43 -12.09 13.29
CA VAL A 109 11.31 -11.92 14.24
C VAL A 109 11.22 -13.07 15.23
N VAL A 110 11.51 -14.29 14.79
CA VAL A 110 11.49 -15.46 15.70
C VAL A 110 12.62 -15.38 16.73
N GLY A 111 13.80 -14.82 16.37
CA GLY A 111 14.87 -14.54 17.33
C GLY A 111 15.32 -15.75 18.15
N GLY A 112 15.19 -16.98 17.63
CA GLY A 112 15.52 -18.23 18.31
C GLY A 112 14.42 -18.80 19.21
N ASN A 113 13.28 -18.10 19.39
CA ASN A 113 12.14 -18.61 20.15
C ASN A 113 10.85 -18.46 19.34
N LEU A 114 10.36 -19.58 18.79
CA LEU A 114 9.18 -19.62 17.93
C LEU A 114 7.93 -19.04 18.61
N VAL A 115 7.73 -19.30 19.90
CA VAL A 115 6.52 -18.84 20.63
C VAL A 115 6.54 -17.31 20.74
N VAL A 116 7.70 -16.74 21.08
CA VAL A 116 7.86 -15.27 21.14
C VAL A 116 7.66 -14.68 19.76
N GLY A 117 8.23 -15.28 18.71
CA GLY A 117 8.07 -14.83 17.34
C GLY A 117 6.61 -14.83 16.89
N LEU A 118 5.84 -15.88 17.18
CA LEU A 118 4.41 -15.97 16.87
C LEU A 118 3.60 -14.89 17.61
N ILE A 119 3.91 -14.61 18.87
CA ILE A 119 3.22 -13.56 19.63
C ILE A 119 3.51 -12.18 19.03
N VAL A 120 4.77 -11.85 18.78
CA VAL A 120 5.17 -10.56 18.16
C VAL A 120 4.53 -10.42 16.78
N PHE A 121 4.56 -11.47 15.99
CA PHE A 121 3.92 -11.50 14.69
C PHE A 121 2.40 -11.29 14.76
N ALA A 122 1.69 -11.94 15.69
CA ALA A 122 0.27 -11.74 15.91
C ALA A 122 -0.06 -10.28 16.27
N ILE A 123 0.77 -9.64 17.08
CA ILE A 123 0.65 -8.22 17.42
C ILE A 123 0.81 -7.35 16.16
N LEU A 124 1.85 -7.60 15.35
CA LEU A 124 2.11 -6.82 14.13
C LEU A 124 0.96 -6.94 13.12
N ILE A 125 0.46 -8.14 12.86
CA ILE A 125 -0.70 -8.36 11.99
C ILE A 125 -1.96 -7.67 12.54
N THR A 126 -2.18 -7.74 13.84
CA THR A 126 -3.34 -7.09 14.48
C THR A 126 -3.28 -5.57 14.28
N ILE A 127 -2.13 -4.96 14.50
CA ILE A 127 -1.91 -3.52 14.26
C ILE A 127 -2.11 -3.20 12.78
N GLN A 128 -1.52 -3.99 11.89
CA GLN A 128 -1.65 -3.79 10.43
C GLN A 128 -3.12 -3.80 9.99
N PHE A 129 -3.88 -4.78 10.42
CA PHE A 129 -5.26 -4.94 9.98
C PHE A 129 -6.23 -3.95 10.67
N ILE A 130 -6.21 -3.90 12.02
CA ILE A 130 -7.21 -3.14 12.78
C ILE A 130 -6.89 -1.65 12.74
N VAL A 131 -5.64 -1.27 13.00
CA VAL A 131 -5.29 0.14 13.17
C VAL A 131 -5.01 0.78 11.81
N ILE A 132 -4.17 0.18 10.99
CA ILE A 132 -3.64 0.84 9.81
C ILE A 132 -4.55 0.65 8.61
N ALA A 133 -4.81 -0.57 8.16
CA ALA A 133 -5.62 -0.80 6.96
C ALA A 133 -7.07 -0.37 7.15
N SER A 134 -7.70 -0.71 8.28
CA SER A 134 -9.07 -0.28 8.58
C SER A 134 -9.16 1.21 8.92
N GLY A 135 -8.13 1.78 9.57
CA GLY A 135 -8.07 3.20 9.92
C GLY A 135 -7.96 4.10 8.70
N SER A 136 -6.97 3.84 7.83
CA SER A 136 -6.77 4.63 6.60
C SER A 136 -7.95 4.54 5.63
N GLN A 137 -8.56 3.36 5.49
CA GLN A 137 -9.79 3.19 4.69
C GLN A 137 -10.94 4.04 5.25
N ARG A 138 -11.13 4.05 6.58
CA ARG A 138 -12.20 4.81 7.20
C ARG A 138 -12.01 6.32 7.06
N VAL A 139 -10.77 6.79 7.15
CA VAL A 139 -10.42 8.20 6.90
C VAL A 139 -10.75 8.59 5.46
N ALA A 140 -10.38 7.75 4.47
CA ALA A 140 -10.68 8.00 3.06
C ALA A 140 -12.20 8.03 2.77
N GLU A 141 -12.96 7.09 3.36
CA GLU A 141 -14.41 7.04 3.25
C GLU A 141 -15.08 8.32 3.77
N VAL A 142 -14.65 8.79 4.95
CA VAL A 142 -15.18 10.01 5.56
C VAL A 142 -14.82 11.25 4.74
N ALA A 143 -13.58 11.37 4.29
CA ALA A 143 -13.13 12.48 3.46
C ALA A 143 -13.88 12.53 2.11
N ALA A 144 -14.05 11.39 1.44
CA ALA A 144 -14.81 11.29 0.20
C ALA A 144 -16.27 11.74 0.41
N ARG A 145 -16.90 11.28 1.49
CA ARG A 145 -18.27 11.67 1.82
C ARG A 145 -18.40 13.17 2.03
N PHE A 146 -17.55 13.79 2.85
CA PHE A 146 -17.61 15.23 3.09
C PHE A 146 -17.35 16.05 1.83
N THR A 147 -16.41 15.63 0.99
CA THR A 147 -16.13 16.32 -0.28
C THR A 147 -17.32 16.26 -1.24
N LEU A 148 -17.95 15.08 -1.36
CA LEU A 148 -19.13 14.91 -2.20
C LEU A 148 -20.35 15.67 -1.66
N ASP A 149 -20.59 15.66 -0.36
CA ASP A 149 -21.69 16.38 0.27
C ASP A 149 -21.53 17.91 0.16
N ALA A 150 -20.28 18.41 0.13
CA ALA A 150 -19.97 19.83 -0.05
C ALA A 150 -20.05 20.31 -1.52
N MET A 151 -20.04 19.42 -2.50
CA MET A 151 -19.97 19.77 -3.92
C MET A 151 -21.12 20.69 -4.39
N PRO A 152 -22.40 20.44 -4.06
CA PRO A 152 -23.49 21.33 -4.47
C PRO A 152 -23.33 22.76 -3.91
N GLY A 153 -22.86 22.89 -2.68
CA GLY A 153 -22.58 24.19 -2.07
C GLY A 153 -21.44 24.95 -2.75
N LYS A 154 -20.35 24.26 -3.09
CA LYS A 154 -19.24 24.83 -3.87
C LYS A 154 -19.70 25.29 -5.26
N GLN A 155 -20.57 24.52 -5.93
CA GLN A 155 -21.12 24.89 -7.24
C GLN A 155 -22.03 26.11 -7.16
N MET A 156 -22.93 26.18 -6.16
CA MET A 156 -23.79 27.35 -5.92
C MET A 156 -22.97 28.61 -5.62
N ALA A 157 -21.87 28.49 -4.87
CA ALA A 157 -20.98 29.62 -4.62
C ALA A 157 -20.32 30.15 -5.91
N ILE A 158 -19.88 29.26 -6.80
CA ILE A 158 -19.34 29.64 -8.11
C ILE A 158 -20.41 30.34 -8.95
N ASP A 159 -21.64 29.85 -8.96
CA ASP A 159 -22.74 30.48 -9.70
C ASP A 159 -23.05 31.88 -9.15
N ALA A 160 -23.03 32.06 -7.82
CA ALA A 160 -23.19 33.35 -7.21
C ALA A 160 -22.07 34.36 -7.60
N GLU A 161 -20.84 33.91 -7.63
CA GLU A 161 -19.70 34.73 -8.08
C GLU A 161 -19.86 35.19 -9.56
N VAL A 162 -20.35 34.29 -10.44
CA VAL A 162 -20.64 34.63 -11.84
C VAL A 162 -21.79 35.65 -11.94
N HIS A 163 -22.87 35.44 -11.19
CA HIS A 163 -24.00 36.39 -11.19
C HIS A 163 -23.64 37.76 -10.62
N ALA A 164 -22.72 37.81 -9.67
CA ALA A 164 -22.20 39.07 -9.10
C ALA A 164 -21.17 39.76 -10.03
N GLY A 165 -20.81 39.17 -11.18
CA GLY A 165 -19.82 39.71 -12.09
C GLY A 165 -18.37 39.61 -11.58
N LEU A 166 -18.14 38.88 -10.49
CA LEU A 166 -16.81 38.67 -9.88
C LEU A 166 -15.98 37.62 -10.61
N LEU A 167 -16.61 36.77 -11.40
CA LEU A 167 -16.01 35.67 -12.11
C LEU A 167 -16.52 35.58 -13.55
N ASP A 168 -15.63 35.49 -14.51
CA ASP A 168 -15.95 35.28 -15.91
C ASP A 168 -16.32 33.81 -16.22
N ALA A 169 -16.87 33.54 -17.39
CA ALA A 169 -17.31 32.22 -17.79
C ALA A 169 -16.13 31.20 -17.83
N GLU A 170 -14.92 31.64 -18.16
CA GLU A 170 -13.74 30.78 -18.21
C GLU A 170 -13.24 30.45 -16.79
N GLY A 171 -13.21 31.43 -15.90
CA GLY A 171 -12.89 31.24 -14.49
C GLY A 171 -13.88 30.28 -13.81
N ALA A 172 -15.18 30.42 -14.11
CA ALA A 172 -16.21 29.52 -13.62
C ALA A 172 -15.98 28.06 -14.08
N ARG A 173 -15.64 27.87 -15.37
CA ARG A 173 -15.28 26.53 -15.88
C ARG A 173 -14.06 25.94 -15.18
N ARG A 174 -13.02 26.74 -14.93
CA ARG A 174 -11.80 26.29 -14.23
C ARG A 174 -12.12 25.91 -12.79
N LYS A 175 -12.90 26.73 -12.05
CA LYS A 175 -13.29 26.40 -10.66
C LYS A 175 -14.16 25.13 -10.59
N ARG A 176 -15.14 24.99 -11.49
CA ARG A 176 -15.95 23.76 -11.54
C ARG A 176 -15.14 22.52 -11.86
N ALA A 177 -14.17 22.61 -12.80
CA ALA A 177 -13.29 21.51 -13.13
C ALA A 177 -12.38 21.14 -11.95
N LEU A 178 -11.97 22.09 -11.09
CA LEU A 178 -11.22 21.82 -9.88
C LEU A 178 -12.08 21.08 -8.84
N VAL A 179 -13.30 21.57 -8.58
CA VAL A 179 -14.25 20.90 -7.67
C VAL A 179 -14.55 19.47 -8.13
N GLN A 180 -14.71 19.26 -9.43
CA GLN A 180 -14.93 17.92 -9.98
C GLN A 180 -13.70 17.02 -9.77
N ARG A 181 -12.50 17.50 -10.06
CA ARG A 181 -11.25 16.74 -9.84
C ARG A 181 -11.04 16.36 -8.37
N GLU A 182 -11.37 17.28 -7.46
CA GLU A 182 -11.32 17.01 -6.02
C GLU A 182 -12.28 15.87 -5.64
N ALA A 183 -13.51 15.91 -6.12
CA ALA A 183 -14.51 14.88 -5.87
C ALA A 183 -14.11 13.52 -6.47
N ASP A 184 -13.60 13.51 -7.71
CA ASP A 184 -13.12 12.31 -8.39
C ASP A 184 -11.93 11.69 -7.64
N PHE A 185 -10.98 12.51 -7.16
CA PHE A 185 -9.83 12.06 -6.39
C PHE A 185 -10.26 11.37 -5.09
N TYR A 186 -11.06 12.03 -4.25
CA TYR A 186 -11.49 11.46 -2.97
C TYR A 186 -12.41 10.25 -3.16
N GLY A 187 -13.26 10.24 -4.20
CA GLY A 187 -14.08 9.08 -4.58
C GLY A 187 -13.22 7.88 -4.98
N ALA A 188 -12.17 8.10 -5.79
CA ALA A 188 -11.22 7.06 -6.15
C ALA A 188 -10.43 6.54 -4.94
N MET A 189 -10.09 7.41 -3.99
CA MET A 189 -9.40 7.04 -2.75
C MET A 189 -10.25 6.15 -1.83
N ASP A 190 -11.56 6.41 -1.72
CA ASP A 190 -12.47 5.50 -1.00
C ASP A 190 -12.48 4.11 -1.62
N GLY A 191 -12.55 4.02 -2.96
CA GLY A 191 -12.46 2.75 -3.67
C GLY A 191 -11.14 2.02 -3.44
N ALA A 192 -10.01 2.71 -3.58
CA ALA A 192 -8.68 2.16 -3.34
C ALA A 192 -8.52 1.69 -1.88
N GLY A 193 -9.05 2.44 -0.91
CA GLY A 193 -9.00 2.07 0.50
C GLY A 193 -9.72 0.76 0.82
N LYS A 194 -10.86 0.50 0.17
CA LYS A 194 -11.59 -0.78 0.30
C LYS A 194 -10.77 -1.94 -0.24
N PHE A 195 -10.04 -1.71 -1.34
CA PHE A 195 -9.16 -2.72 -1.93
C PHE A 195 -7.96 -3.03 -1.02
N VAL A 196 -7.30 -2.01 -0.47
CA VAL A 196 -6.19 -2.17 0.49
C VAL A 196 -6.62 -2.93 1.75
N LYS A 197 -7.83 -2.68 2.25
CA LYS A 197 -8.39 -3.46 3.38
C LYS A 197 -8.66 -4.91 3.00
N GLY A 198 -9.21 -5.17 1.82
CA GLY A 198 -9.44 -6.52 1.31
C GLY A 198 -8.14 -7.32 1.20
N ASP A 199 -7.08 -6.68 0.73
CA ASP A 199 -5.73 -7.21 0.66
C ASP A 199 -5.17 -7.62 2.05
N ALA A 200 -5.35 -6.80 3.07
CA ALA A 200 -4.94 -7.14 4.44
C ALA A 200 -5.69 -8.37 5.00
N ILE A 201 -6.96 -8.57 4.62
CA ILE A 201 -7.73 -9.77 4.96
C ILE A 201 -7.17 -10.99 4.20
N ALA A 202 -6.89 -10.84 2.91
CA ALA A 202 -6.32 -11.91 2.09
C ALA A 202 -4.97 -12.37 2.64
N ALA A 203 -4.09 -11.43 3.04
CA ALA A 203 -2.80 -11.75 3.65
C ALA A 203 -2.95 -12.59 4.93
N LEU A 204 -3.93 -12.29 5.79
CA LEU A 204 -4.19 -13.07 7.00
C LEU A 204 -4.58 -14.53 6.67
N VAL A 205 -5.44 -14.71 5.66
CA VAL A 205 -5.85 -16.05 5.19
C VAL A 205 -4.65 -16.80 4.59
N ILE A 206 -3.82 -16.12 3.79
CA ILE A 206 -2.62 -16.72 3.17
C ILE A 206 -1.64 -17.19 4.26
N VAL A 207 -1.41 -16.40 5.30
CA VAL A 207 -0.55 -16.80 6.43
C VAL A 207 -1.08 -18.06 7.12
N ALA A 208 -2.38 -18.12 7.40
CA ALA A 208 -3.00 -19.30 8.00
C ALA A 208 -2.83 -20.54 7.10
N LEU A 209 -3.04 -20.38 5.78
CA LEU A 209 -2.85 -21.45 4.80
C LEU A 209 -1.38 -21.88 4.71
N ASN A 210 -0.42 -20.95 4.74
CA ASN A 210 1.00 -21.27 4.73
C ASN A 210 1.42 -22.04 5.98
N LEU A 211 0.93 -21.63 7.15
CA LEU A 211 1.28 -22.28 8.40
C LEU A 211 0.65 -23.69 8.49
N VAL A 212 -0.67 -23.78 8.33
CA VAL A 212 -1.38 -25.05 8.44
C VAL A 212 -1.05 -25.99 7.27
N GLY A 213 -1.10 -25.47 6.04
CA GLY A 213 -0.79 -26.23 4.83
C GLY A 213 0.66 -26.68 4.81
N GLY A 214 1.60 -25.81 5.24
CA GLY A 214 3.02 -26.14 5.32
C GLY A 214 3.30 -27.27 6.31
N VAL A 215 2.72 -27.23 7.51
CA VAL A 215 2.85 -28.33 8.49
C VAL A 215 2.29 -29.64 7.93
N VAL A 216 1.12 -29.61 7.29
CA VAL A 216 0.54 -30.80 6.66
C VAL A 216 1.45 -31.36 5.56
N VAL A 217 1.96 -30.49 4.67
CA VAL A 217 2.87 -30.91 3.60
C VAL A 217 4.17 -31.46 4.19
N GLY A 218 4.80 -30.75 5.13
CA GLY A 218 6.04 -31.15 5.77
C GLY A 218 5.96 -32.53 6.44
N VAL A 219 4.86 -32.81 7.14
CA VAL A 219 4.69 -34.12 7.80
C VAL A 219 4.27 -35.20 6.81
N ALA A 220 3.30 -34.94 5.93
CA ALA A 220 2.70 -35.97 5.09
C ALA A 220 3.52 -36.29 3.84
N TYR A 221 4.22 -35.32 3.27
CA TYR A 221 4.95 -35.49 2.00
C TYR A 221 6.46 -35.41 2.16
N ASP A 222 6.98 -34.51 3.04
CA ASP A 222 8.41 -34.31 3.21
C ASP A 222 9.00 -35.22 4.30
N GLY A 223 8.17 -35.94 5.07
CA GLY A 223 8.61 -36.86 6.11
C GLY A 223 9.23 -36.19 7.34
N LEU A 224 9.00 -34.89 7.53
CA LEU A 224 9.48 -34.13 8.69
C LEU A 224 8.76 -34.57 9.96
N GLY A 225 9.46 -34.49 11.11
CA GLY A 225 8.81 -34.60 12.39
C GLY A 225 7.79 -33.45 12.58
N PRO A 226 6.66 -33.64 13.31
CA PRO A 226 5.65 -32.60 13.48
C PRO A 226 6.20 -31.29 14.05
N LEU A 227 7.18 -31.35 14.96
CA LEU A 227 7.80 -30.17 15.56
C LEU A 227 8.74 -29.47 14.57
N ASP A 228 9.47 -30.23 13.77
CA ASP A 228 10.39 -29.67 12.76
C ASP A 228 9.59 -29.02 11.63
N ALA A 229 8.51 -29.66 11.16
CA ALA A 229 7.58 -29.08 10.21
C ALA A 229 6.98 -27.76 10.73
N LEU A 230 6.51 -27.76 11.99
CA LEU A 230 5.98 -26.54 12.61
C LEU A 230 7.03 -25.43 12.66
N ASN A 231 8.24 -25.71 13.09
CA ASN A 231 9.33 -24.75 13.16
C ASN A 231 9.67 -24.18 11.79
N THR A 232 9.88 -25.03 10.79
CA THR A 232 10.25 -24.62 9.43
C THR A 232 9.16 -23.75 8.81
N PHE A 233 7.94 -24.25 8.76
CA PHE A 233 6.85 -23.54 8.06
C PHE A 233 6.33 -22.33 8.85
N ALA A 234 6.46 -22.29 10.18
CA ALA A 234 6.15 -21.09 10.94
C ALA A 234 7.16 -19.97 10.66
N ILE A 235 8.46 -20.25 10.61
CA ILE A 235 9.48 -19.25 10.27
C ILE A 235 9.24 -18.71 8.86
N LEU A 236 8.98 -19.57 7.88
CA LEU A 236 8.71 -19.15 6.50
C LEU A 236 7.40 -18.37 6.37
N SER A 237 6.33 -18.78 7.08
CA SER A 237 5.04 -18.08 7.06
C SER A 237 5.15 -16.70 7.69
N ILE A 238 5.84 -16.57 8.82
CA ILE A 238 6.13 -15.29 9.48
C ILE A 238 6.96 -14.40 8.57
N GLY A 239 8.02 -14.97 7.97
CA GLY A 239 8.90 -14.24 7.06
C GLY A 239 8.16 -13.69 5.84
N ASN A 240 7.38 -14.53 5.15
CA ASN A 240 6.56 -14.11 4.02
C ASN A 240 5.59 -13.00 4.40
N ALA A 241 4.87 -13.19 5.49
CA ALA A 241 3.91 -12.21 5.95
C ALA A 241 4.56 -10.86 6.29
N LEU A 242 5.75 -10.84 6.89
CA LEU A 242 6.46 -9.60 7.19
C LEU A 242 6.93 -8.86 5.94
N VAL A 243 7.56 -9.58 5.01
CA VAL A 243 8.05 -9.00 3.76
C VAL A 243 6.92 -8.37 2.95
N THR A 244 5.73 -8.97 2.98
CA THR A 244 4.56 -8.45 2.28
C THR A 244 3.78 -7.40 3.10
N THR A 245 3.77 -7.51 4.44
CA THR A 245 3.08 -6.55 5.33
C THR A 245 3.77 -5.19 5.40
N LEU A 246 5.11 -5.13 5.37
CA LEU A 246 5.83 -3.85 5.44
C LEU A 246 5.48 -2.90 4.27
N PRO A 247 5.49 -3.32 2.99
CA PRO A 247 5.01 -2.48 1.89
C PRO A 247 3.54 -2.05 2.05
N ALA A 248 2.67 -2.96 2.51
CA ALA A 248 1.27 -2.63 2.76
C ALA A 248 1.10 -1.55 3.85
N PHE A 249 1.95 -1.59 4.88
CA PHE A 249 2.01 -0.60 5.93
C PHE A 249 2.37 0.79 5.37
N LEU A 250 3.41 0.86 4.53
CA LEU A 250 3.85 2.09 3.89
C LEU A 250 2.76 2.67 2.98
N LEU A 251 2.12 1.83 2.15
CA LEU A 251 1.06 2.24 1.24
C LEU A 251 -0.19 2.73 1.99
N SER A 252 -0.62 2.02 3.05
CA SER A 252 -1.76 2.43 3.87
C SER A 252 -1.50 3.73 4.62
N THR A 253 -0.27 3.92 5.10
CA THR A 253 0.16 5.17 5.73
C THR A 253 0.18 6.32 4.71
N SER A 254 0.72 6.09 3.51
CA SER A 254 0.70 7.05 2.41
C SER A 254 -0.73 7.49 2.07
N MET A 255 -1.66 6.53 2.00
CA MET A 255 -3.07 6.81 1.76
C MET A 255 -3.67 7.67 2.87
N GLY A 256 -3.40 7.33 4.14
CA GLY A 256 -3.84 8.13 5.29
C GLY A 256 -3.32 9.56 5.23
N LEU A 257 -2.03 9.74 4.95
CA LEU A 257 -1.39 11.06 4.83
C LEU A 257 -1.97 11.88 3.68
N MET A 258 -2.15 11.28 2.50
CA MET A 258 -2.72 11.95 1.33
C MET A 258 -4.15 12.43 1.55
N VAL A 259 -4.96 11.65 2.25
CA VAL A 259 -6.38 11.98 2.49
C VAL A 259 -6.56 12.99 3.63
N THR A 260 -5.68 12.97 4.62
CA THR A 260 -5.75 13.90 5.77
C THR A 260 -5.04 15.22 5.54
N ARG A 261 -4.31 15.35 4.43
CA ARG A 261 -3.57 16.55 4.13
C ARG A 261 -4.50 17.68 3.71
N VAL A 262 -4.29 18.84 4.30
CA VAL A 262 -4.84 20.13 3.84
C VAL A 262 -3.84 20.74 2.87
N ALA A 263 -4.31 21.21 1.71
CA ALA A 263 -3.46 21.90 0.73
C ALA A 263 -2.76 23.11 1.39
N GLY A 264 -1.46 23.20 1.23
CA GLY A 264 -0.59 24.24 1.82
C GLY A 264 0.52 24.63 0.87
N ASP A 265 1.30 25.64 1.23
CA ASP A 265 2.38 26.17 0.39
C ASP A 265 3.70 25.37 0.48
N GLY A 266 3.76 24.35 1.37
CA GLY A 266 4.95 23.57 1.66
C GLY A 266 4.75 22.06 1.65
N SER A 267 5.86 21.31 1.85
CA SER A 267 5.78 19.88 2.09
C SER A 267 5.23 19.59 3.50
N LEU A 268 4.55 18.43 3.67
CA LEU A 268 3.99 18.02 4.97
C LEU A 268 5.04 18.08 6.10
N GLY A 269 6.26 17.66 5.81
CA GLY A 269 7.35 17.67 6.80
C GLY A 269 7.76 19.09 7.20
N ALA A 270 7.82 20.03 6.23
CA ALA A 270 8.13 21.43 6.51
C ALA A 270 7.01 22.11 7.32
N ASP A 271 5.76 21.85 6.96
CA ASP A 271 4.59 22.40 7.65
C ASP A 271 4.51 21.90 9.09
N LEU A 272 4.69 20.59 9.32
CA LEU A 272 4.74 20.01 10.65
C LEU A 272 5.90 20.57 11.49
N ALA A 273 7.10 20.64 10.90
CA ALA A 273 8.24 21.21 11.59
C ALA A 273 8.02 22.68 11.97
N ALA A 274 7.50 23.48 11.05
CA ALA A 274 7.18 24.87 11.30
C ALA A 274 6.14 25.03 12.42
N GLN A 275 5.07 24.23 12.40
CA GLN A 275 3.99 24.33 13.39
C GLN A 275 4.41 23.81 14.79
N VAL A 276 5.19 22.72 14.86
CA VAL A 276 5.67 22.15 16.12
C VAL A 276 6.72 23.05 16.76
N PHE A 277 7.68 23.57 15.96
CA PHE A 277 8.79 24.38 16.48
C PHE A 277 8.50 25.88 16.54
N ALA A 278 7.38 26.36 15.96
CA ALA A 278 6.98 27.79 16.04
C ALA A 278 6.64 28.27 17.46
N ARG A 279 6.45 27.34 18.40
CA ARG A 279 6.07 27.68 19.80
C ARG A 279 7.11 27.17 20.81
N PRO A 280 8.24 27.88 20.96
CA PRO A 280 9.32 27.45 21.87
C PRO A 280 8.89 27.33 23.34
N GLY A 281 7.80 28.01 23.74
CA GLY A 281 7.22 27.89 25.08
C GLY A 281 6.65 26.50 25.37
N VAL A 282 6.10 25.81 24.36
CA VAL A 282 5.57 24.45 24.50
C VAL A 282 6.73 23.46 24.68
N LEU A 283 7.82 23.63 23.92
CA LEU A 283 9.01 22.77 24.04
C LEU A 283 9.70 22.94 25.39
N ARG A 284 9.72 24.18 25.95
CA ARG A 284 10.27 24.41 27.31
C ARG A 284 9.40 23.86 28.43
N ALA A 285 8.08 23.75 28.21
CA ALA A 285 7.17 23.19 29.20
C ALA A 285 7.16 21.65 29.19
N ALA A 286 7.62 21.03 28.11
CA ALA A 286 7.72 19.58 27.95
C ALA A 286 9.08 18.99 28.34
N ALA A 287 10.13 19.85 28.51
CA ALA A 287 11.46 19.47 28.96
C ALA A 287 11.62 19.64 30.47
#